data_e2c8259ad64414bbbf7fe8b38258425f
#
_entry.id   e2c8259ad64414bbbf7fe8b38258425f
#
_cell.length_a   1.000
_cell.length_b   1.000
_cell.length_c   1.000
_cell.angle_alpha   90.00
_cell.angle_beta   90.00
_cell.angle_gamma   90.00
#
_symmetry.space_group_name_H-M   'P 1'
#
loop_
_entity.id
_entity.type
_entity.pdbx_description
1 polymer ?
#
loop_
_entity_poly.entity_id
_entity_poly.type
_entity_poly.pdbx_seq_one_letter_code
_entity_poly.pdbx_strand_id
1 'polypeptide(L)'
;SKEKGDLKHQSFVGINATRANARFVSYFFGYDQEEGIPHSMKTLKKYLKKREIVFCGALEYKSDQTSDSTAAGIALKLEGEFVNLTNVKGLYDKDPSKYKNAKFMPKISWRDFDKIVQKMKFKPGQHFVLDQTASKIIMAGKIKTVIIKNIGELNNFLKRKKFIGTVIEG
;
A
#
# COMPACT_ATOMS: atom_id res chain seq x y z
N SER A 1 23.26 -19.51 6.44
CA SER A 1 24.14 -18.44 6.86
C SER A 1 23.43 -17.48 7.84
N LYS A 2 24.16 -16.91 8.77
CA LYS A 2 23.65 -16.01 9.83
C LYS A 2 22.85 -14.82 9.27
N GLU A 3 23.30 -14.20 8.18
CA GLU A 3 22.65 -13.02 7.57
C GLU A 3 21.23 -13.30 7.06
N LYS A 4 20.96 -14.49 6.47
CA LYS A 4 19.61 -14.85 6.04
C LYS A 4 18.66 -15.08 7.21
N GLY A 5 19.19 -15.57 8.35
CA GLY A 5 18.42 -15.69 9.59
C GLY A 5 18.00 -14.33 10.14
N ASP A 6 18.89 -13.35 10.16
CA ASP A 6 18.64 -11.99 10.65
C ASP A 6 17.58 -11.26 9.81
N LEU A 7 17.64 -11.35 8.48
CA LEU A 7 16.65 -10.74 7.59
C LEU A 7 15.24 -11.33 7.80
N LYS A 8 15.16 -12.64 8.00
CA LYS A 8 13.89 -13.31 8.29
C LYS A 8 13.29 -12.85 9.63
N HIS A 9 14.11 -12.75 10.68
CA HIS A 9 13.67 -12.25 11.99
C HIS A 9 13.20 -10.79 11.91
N GLN A 10 13.95 -9.91 11.23
CA GLN A 10 13.54 -8.52 11.01
C GLN A 10 12.20 -8.43 10.27
N SER A 11 11.99 -9.29 9.27
CA SER A 11 10.71 -9.34 8.55
C SER A 11 9.55 -9.76 9.45
N PHE A 12 9.76 -10.73 10.36
CA PHE A 12 8.72 -11.12 11.32
C PHE A 12 8.41 -10.01 12.33
N VAL A 13 9.39 -9.24 12.77
CA VAL A 13 9.17 -8.06 13.62
C VAL A 13 8.28 -7.05 12.88
N GLY A 14 8.61 -6.74 11.62
CA GLY A 14 7.80 -5.85 10.79
C GLY A 14 6.37 -6.36 10.58
N ILE A 15 6.19 -7.65 10.28
CA ILE A 15 4.87 -8.28 10.15
C ILE A 15 4.06 -8.11 11.44
N ASN A 16 4.63 -8.40 12.60
CA ASN A 16 3.95 -8.28 13.89
C ASN A 16 3.58 -6.84 14.19
N ALA A 17 4.46 -5.86 13.89
CA ALA A 17 4.16 -4.45 14.06
C ALA A 17 2.96 -4.00 13.20
N THR A 18 2.91 -4.39 11.92
CA THR A 18 1.77 -4.05 11.06
C THR A 18 0.45 -4.68 11.54
N ARG A 19 0.50 -5.90 12.07
CA ARG A 19 -0.67 -6.58 12.66
C ARG A 19 -1.13 -5.93 13.95
N ALA A 20 -0.19 -5.51 14.82
CA ALA A 20 -0.51 -4.77 16.04
C ALA A 20 -1.20 -3.43 15.71
N ASN A 21 -0.69 -2.70 14.72
CA ASN A 21 -1.30 -1.46 14.24
C ASN A 21 -2.70 -1.70 13.67
N ALA A 22 -2.90 -2.74 12.87
CA ALA A 22 -4.21 -3.08 12.33
C ALA A 22 -5.22 -3.40 13.44
N ARG A 23 -4.80 -4.14 14.47
CA ARG A 23 -5.63 -4.42 15.66
C ARG A 23 -5.97 -3.14 16.41
N PHE A 24 -4.98 -2.28 16.65
CA PHE A 24 -5.19 -1.00 17.33
C PHE A 24 -6.21 -0.14 16.59
N VAL A 25 -6.05 0.03 15.27
CA VAL A 25 -6.99 0.81 14.46
C VAL A 25 -8.39 0.19 14.48
N SER A 26 -8.53 -1.13 14.46
CA SER A 26 -9.84 -1.78 14.47
C SER A 26 -10.67 -1.45 15.72
N TYR A 27 -10.03 -1.27 16.87
CA TYR A 27 -10.72 -0.85 18.10
C TYR A 27 -11.31 0.55 18.00
N PHE A 28 -10.66 1.48 17.29
CA PHE A 28 -11.23 2.82 17.06
C PHE A 28 -12.52 2.76 16.23
N PHE A 29 -12.70 1.73 15.45
CA PHE A 29 -13.90 1.51 14.65
C PHE A 29 -14.94 0.62 15.36
N GLY A 30 -14.73 0.31 16.63
CA GLY A 30 -15.65 -0.50 17.42
C GLY A 30 -15.73 -1.97 17.03
N TYR A 31 -14.72 -2.47 16.27
CA TYR A 31 -14.68 -3.88 15.92
C TYR A 31 -14.02 -4.68 17.05
N ASP A 32 -14.80 -5.56 17.67
CA ASP A 32 -14.25 -6.58 18.54
C ASP A 32 -13.50 -7.62 17.71
N GLN A 33 -12.26 -7.87 18.08
CA GLN A 33 -11.34 -8.73 17.35
C GLN A 33 -11.13 -10.08 18.09
N GLU A 34 -12.16 -10.67 18.70
CA GLU A 34 -12.06 -12.00 19.28
C GLU A 34 -11.50 -13.00 18.27
N GLU A 35 -11.94 -12.94 17.01
CA GLU A 35 -11.40 -13.75 15.92
C GLU A 35 -9.98 -13.33 15.47
N GLY A 36 -9.46 -12.21 15.98
CA GLY A 36 -8.13 -11.67 15.66
C GLY A 36 -8.01 -11.00 14.28
N ILE A 37 -6.78 -10.61 13.94
CA ILE A 37 -6.41 -10.04 12.65
C ILE A 37 -6.13 -11.16 11.65
N PRO A 38 -6.62 -11.10 10.39
CA PRO A 38 -6.36 -12.14 9.40
C PRO A 38 -4.87 -12.26 9.08
N HIS A 39 -4.36 -13.49 9.06
CA HIS A 39 -2.96 -13.82 8.76
C HIS A 39 -2.78 -14.47 7.39
N SER A 40 -3.86 -14.71 6.65
CA SER A 40 -3.84 -15.28 5.31
C SER A 40 -4.95 -14.73 4.44
N MET A 41 -4.79 -14.84 3.12
CA MET A 41 -5.87 -14.47 2.17
C MET A 41 -7.14 -15.28 2.38
N LYS A 42 -7.02 -16.53 2.77
CA LYS A 42 -8.19 -17.40 3.09
C LYS A 42 -9.00 -16.82 4.25
N THR A 43 -8.31 -16.44 5.33
CA THR A 43 -8.96 -15.82 6.49
C THR A 43 -9.51 -14.45 6.16
N LEU A 44 -8.78 -13.62 5.41
CA LEU A 44 -9.23 -12.31 4.95
C LEU A 44 -10.54 -12.42 4.16
N LYS A 45 -10.58 -13.31 3.15
CA LYS A 45 -11.80 -13.55 2.37
C LYS A 45 -12.96 -14.10 3.20
N LYS A 46 -12.69 -14.95 4.21
CA LYS A 46 -13.70 -15.43 5.15
C LYS A 46 -14.33 -14.27 5.93
N TYR A 47 -13.49 -13.32 6.41
CA TYR A 47 -13.99 -12.18 7.17
C TYR A 47 -14.79 -11.20 6.31
N LEU A 48 -14.35 -10.93 5.07
CA LEU A 48 -15.08 -10.07 4.13
C LEU A 48 -16.47 -10.60 3.75
N LYS A 49 -16.74 -11.90 3.91
CA LYS A 49 -18.10 -12.44 3.73
C LYS A 49 -19.06 -12.06 4.86
N LYS A 50 -18.53 -11.67 6.02
CA LYS A 50 -19.32 -11.41 7.22
C LYS A 50 -19.27 -9.93 7.67
N ARG A 51 -18.35 -9.14 7.13
CA ARG A 51 -18.03 -7.77 7.58
C ARG A 51 -17.79 -6.87 6.38
N GLU A 52 -18.30 -5.66 6.46
CA GLU A 52 -18.06 -4.62 5.44
C GLU A 52 -16.61 -4.11 5.47
N ILE A 53 -15.99 -4.08 6.66
CA ILE A 53 -14.63 -3.61 6.86
C ILE A 53 -13.81 -4.71 7.54
N VAL A 54 -12.62 -4.97 7.01
CA VAL A 54 -11.66 -5.89 7.61
C VAL A 54 -10.31 -5.19 7.73
N PHE A 55 -9.80 -5.13 8.95
CA PHE A 55 -8.46 -4.61 9.24
C PHE A 55 -7.44 -5.74 9.16
N CYS A 56 -6.36 -5.52 8.45
CA CYS A 56 -5.26 -6.48 8.37
C CYS A 56 -3.90 -5.77 8.30
N GLY A 57 -2.89 -6.42 8.85
CA GLY A 57 -1.50 -6.11 8.58
C GLY A 57 -0.95 -7.03 7.48
N ALA A 58 0.37 -7.25 7.48
CA ALA A 58 0.96 -8.26 6.62
C ALA A 58 0.35 -9.63 6.86
N LEU A 59 -0.01 -10.34 5.78
CA LEU A 59 -0.69 -11.64 5.88
C LEU A 59 0.31 -12.76 6.19
N GLU A 60 1.09 -13.18 5.20
CA GLU A 60 2.06 -14.26 5.30
C GLU A 60 3.46 -13.73 5.03
N TYR A 61 4.47 -14.34 5.64
CA TYR A 61 5.85 -14.03 5.29
C TYR A 61 6.16 -14.51 3.87
N LYS A 62 6.74 -13.62 3.07
CA LYS A 62 7.36 -13.93 1.80
C LYS A 62 8.67 -13.16 1.73
N SER A 63 9.72 -13.76 1.18
CA SER A 63 10.97 -13.05 0.91
C SER A 63 10.70 -11.84 0.00
N ASP A 64 11.40 -10.75 0.24
CA ASP A 64 11.36 -9.53 -0.58
C ASP A 64 9.97 -8.87 -0.69
N GLN A 65 9.06 -9.18 0.25
CA GLN A 65 7.74 -8.58 0.31
C GLN A 65 7.72 -7.42 1.31
N THR A 66 7.21 -6.28 0.86
CA THR A 66 6.97 -5.09 1.67
C THR A 66 5.49 -4.97 2.03
N SER A 67 5.13 -3.97 2.86
CA SER A 67 3.73 -3.62 3.13
C SER A 67 3.00 -3.18 1.87
N ASP A 68 3.66 -2.43 0.99
CA ASP A 68 3.07 -1.92 -0.25
C ASP A 68 2.78 -3.05 -1.23
N SER A 69 3.74 -3.97 -1.43
CA SER A 69 3.54 -5.14 -2.29
C SER A 69 2.51 -6.12 -1.72
N THR A 70 2.39 -6.22 -0.39
CA THR A 70 1.32 -6.98 0.27
C THR A 70 -0.05 -6.37 -0.04
N ALA A 71 -0.20 -5.05 0.13
CA ALA A 71 -1.45 -4.35 -0.13
C ALA A 71 -1.85 -4.42 -1.61
N ALA A 72 -0.91 -4.21 -2.53
CA ALA A 72 -1.15 -4.39 -3.96
C ALA A 72 -1.58 -5.83 -4.31
N GLY A 73 -0.94 -6.83 -3.69
CA GLY A 73 -1.31 -8.24 -3.86
C GLY A 73 -2.68 -8.60 -3.29
N ILE A 74 -3.12 -7.94 -2.21
CA ILE A 74 -4.47 -8.07 -1.68
C ILE A 74 -5.48 -7.47 -2.67
N ALA A 75 -5.23 -6.24 -3.15
CA ALA A 75 -6.09 -5.57 -4.12
C ALA A 75 -6.26 -6.42 -5.39
N LEU A 76 -5.17 -6.99 -5.92
CA LEU A 76 -5.20 -7.91 -7.06
C LEU A 76 -6.11 -9.12 -6.81
N LYS A 77 -5.95 -9.79 -5.65
CA LYS A 77 -6.71 -11.00 -5.32
C LYS A 77 -8.18 -10.76 -4.97
N LEU A 78 -8.52 -9.52 -4.65
CA LEU A 78 -9.90 -9.09 -4.37
C LEU A 78 -10.52 -8.37 -5.57
N GLU A 79 -9.78 -8.20 -6.68
CA GLU A 79 -10.20 -7.44 -7.86
C GLU A 79 -10.67 -6.03 -7.50
N GLY A 80 -9.97 -5.42 -6.52
CA GLY A 80 -10.33 -4.13 -5.95
C GLY A 80 -9.36 -3.01 -6.35
N GLU A 81 -9.75 -1.76 -6.05
CA GLU A 81 -8.88 -0.60 -6.17
C GLU A 81 -7.86 -0.59 -5.00
N PHE A 82 -6.67 -0.05 -5.25
CA PHE A 82 -5.65 0.15 -4.22
C PHE A 82 -5.53 1.64 -3.89
N VAL A 83 -5.74 2.00 -2.63
CA VAL A 83 -5.54 3.38 -2.16
C VAL A 83 -4.36 3.42 -1.22
N ASN A 84 -3.33 4.20 -1.58
CA ASN A 84 -2.16 4.44 -0.75
C ASN A 84 -2.26 5.82 -0.07
N LEU A 85 -2.41 5.82 1.25
CA LEU A 85 -2.40 7.03 2.07
C LEU A 85 -0.96 7.31 2.51
N THR A 86 -0.41 8.46 2.10
CA THR A 86 0.99 8.82 2.29
C THR A 86 1.14 10.25 2.82
N ASN A 87 2.38 10.70 3.07
CA ASN A 87 2.69 12.04 3.56
C ASN A 87 2.87 13.09 2.44
N VAL A 88 2.81 12.70 1.17
CA VAL A 88 2.88 13.58 0.01
C VAL A 88 1.56 13.65 -0.75
N LYS A 89 1.33 14.73 -1.51
CA LYS A 89 0.07 14.93 -2.26
C LYS A 89 -0.20 13.87 -3.33
N GLY A 90 0.84 13.14 -3.75
CA GLY A 90 0.80 12.14 -4.80
C GLY A 90 2.16 12.00 -5.47
N LEU A 91 2.18 11.52 -6.71
CA LEU A 91 3.40 11.32 -7.48
C LEU A 91 3.91 12.64 -8.08
N TYR A 92 5.23 12.77 -8.13
CA TYR A 92 5.95 13.86 -8.79
C TYR A 92 6.98 13.27 -9.76
N ASP A 93 7.36 14.04 -10.77
CA ASP A 93 8.41 13.69 -11.74
C ASP A 93 9.81 13.58 -11.09
N LYS A 94 10.00 14.24 -9.95
CA LYS A 94 11.20 14.22 -9.11
C LYS A 94 10.86 14.60 -7.67
N ASP A 95 11.78 14.38 -6.75
CA ASP A 95 11.58 14.62 -5.32
C ASP A 95 11.25 16.10 -5.03
N PRO A 96 10.02 16.44 -4.62
CA PRO A 96 9.60 17.83 -4.38
C PRO A 96 10.27 18.44 -3.15
N SER A 97 10.87 17.68 -2.27
CA SER A 97 11.64 18.20 -1.14
C SER A 97 13.01 18.74 -1.56
N LYS A 98 13.56 18.20 -2.64
CA LYS A 98 14.88 18.57 -3.18
C LYS A 98 14.80 19.54 -4.36
N TYR A 99 13.74 19.46 -5.16
CA TYR A 99 13.60 20.18 -6.40
C TYR A 99 12.36 21.08 -6.41
N LYS A 100 12.54 22.39 -6.28
CA LYS A 100 11.44 23.39 -6.32
C LYS A 100 10.58 23.34 -7.59
N ASN A 101 11.15 22.86 -8.70
CA ASN A 101 10.50 22.69 -9.99
C ASN A 101 9.95 21.28 -10.22
N ALA A 102 9.76 20.48 -9.16
CA ALA A 102 9.09 19.19 -9.25
C ALA A 102 7.62 19.36 -9.68
N LYS A 103 7.22 18.63 -10.73
CA LYS A 103 5.87 18.70 -11.29
C LYS A 103 5.01 17.59 -10.70
N PHE A 104 3.88 17.97 -10.15
CA PHE A 104 2.86 17.04 -9.67
C PHE A 104 2.19 16.32 -10.84
N MET A 105 1.95 15.02 -10.71
CA MET A 105 1.36 14.16 -11.71
C MET A 105 0.00 13.66 -11.22
N PRO A 106 -1.12 14.31 -11.57
CA PRO A 106 -2.44 13.93 -11.09
C PRO A 106 -2.95 12.61 -11.68
N LYS A 107 -2.44 12.23 -12.86
CA LYS A 107 -2.78 10.97 -13.55
C LYS A 107 -1.54 10.43 -14.26
N ILE A 108 -1.40 9.11 -14.25
CA ILE A 108 -0.31 8.40 -14.93
C ILE A 108 -0.79 7.00 -15.34
N SER A 109 -0.27 6.48 -16.47
CA SER A 109 -0.54 5.10 -16.88
C SER A 109 0.21 4.11 -15.99
N TRP A 110 -0.30 2.86 -15.86
CA TRP A 110 0.40 1.77 -15.16
C TRP A 110 1.82 1.58 -15.69
N ARG A 111 1.99 1.62 -17.01
CA ARG A 111 3.28 1.42 -17.68
C ARG A 111 4.29 2.52 -17.35
N ASP A 112 3.86 3.78 -17.38
CA ASP A 112 4.78 4.89 -17.13
C ASP A 112 5.08 5.01 -15.63
N PHE A 113 4.12 4.70 -14.77
CA PHE A 113 4.33 4.56 -13.33
C PHE A 113 5.41 3.50 -13.04
N ASP A 114 5.26 2.29 -13.55
CA ASP A 114 6.26 1.23 -13.35
C ASP A 114 7.63 1.60 -13.89
N LYS A 115 7.71 2.22 -15.09
CA LYS A 115 8.99 2.70 -15.64
C LYS A 115 9.69 3.72 -14.72
N ILE A 116 8.94 4.63 -14.09
CA ILE A 116 9.50 5.61 -13.16
C ILE A 116 10.03 4.88 -11.92
N VAL A 117 9.23 4.00 -11.33
CA VAL A 117 9.59 3.28 -10.10
C VAL A 117 10.80 2.37 -10.32
N GLN A 118 10.86 1.64 -11.45
CA GLN A 118 11.98 0.73 -11.75
C GLN A 118 13.31 1.46 -11.98
N LYS A 119 13.28 2.70 -12.46
CA LYS A 119 14.50 3.54 -12.66
C LYS A 119 15.06 4.08 -11.34
N MET A 120 14.29 4.09 -10.29
CA MET A 120 14.73 4.59 -9.00
C MET A 120 15.60 3.57 -8.29
N LYS A 121 16.85 3.96 -7.96
CA LYS A 121 17.68 3.16 -7.07
C LYS A 121 17.11 3.29 -5.66
N PHE A 122 16.63 2.18 -5.11
CA PHE A 122 16.15 2.12 -3.73
C PHE A 122 17.31 2.47 -2.78
N LYS A 123 17.14 3.55 -2.03
CA LYS A 123 18.03 3.90 -0.91
C LYS A 123 17.19 3.88 0.37
N PRO A 124 17.64 3.22 1.44
CA PRO A 124 16.97 3.31 2.74
C PRO A 124 16.72 4.78 3.12
N GLY A 125 15.51 5.13 3.54
CA GLY A 125 15.14 6.51 3.88
C GLY A 125 14.73 7.39 2.69
N GLN A 126 14.72 6.89 1.46
CA GLN A 126 14.20 7.60 0.32
C GLN A 126 12.67 7.35 0.23
N HIS A 127 11.89 8.38 0.50
CA HIS A 127 10.42 8.34 0.47
C HIS A 127 9.93 8.33 -0.97
N PHE A 128 9.89 7.15 -1.57
CA PHE A 128 9.06 6.95 -2.76
C PHE A 128 7.71 6.38 -2.35
N VAL A 129 6.68 6.70 -3.12
CA VAL A 129 5.29 6.49 -2.70
C VAL A 129 4.89 5.02 -2.70
N LEU A 130 5.53 4.18 -3.54
CA LEU A 130 5.34 2.72 -3.62
C LEU A 130 6.63 2.06 -4.10
N ASP A 131 6.92 0.86 -3.65
CA ASP A 131 8.13 0.13 -4.03
C ASP A 131 8.05 -0.55 -5.41
N GLN A 132 9.20 -1.05 -5.89
CA GLN A 132 9.34 -1.68 -7.19
C GLN A 132 8.51 -2.97 -7.34
N THR A 133 8.35 -3.74 -6.27
CA THR A 133 7.54 -4.97 -6.28
C THR A 133 6.05 -4.64 -6.36
N ALA A 134 5.61 -3.64 -5.58
CA ALA A 134 4.23 -3.14 -5.64
C ALA A 134 3.91 -2.60 -7.04
N SER A 135 4.81 -1.82 -7.66
CA SER A 135 4.55 -1.25 -9.00
C SER A 135 4.41 -2.33 -10.08
N LYS A 136 5.20 -3.39 -10.02
CA LYS A 136 5.06 -4.54 -10.94
C LYS A 136 3.71 -5.24 -10.78
N ILE A 137 3.27 -5.47 -9.54
CA ILE A 137 1.96 -6.09 -9.25
C ILE A 137 0.84 -5.19 -9.78
N ILE A 138 0.91 -3.89 -9.53
CA ILE A 138 -0.07 -2.90 -9.99
C ILE A 138 -0.15 -2.90 -11.52
N MET A 139 0.98 -2.83 -12.22
CA MET A 139 1.04 -2.82 -13.67
C MET A 139 0.52 -4.14 -14.26
N ALA A 140 1.00 -5.29 -13.79
CA ALA A 140 0.62 -6.60 -14.29
C ALA A 140 -0.86 -6.90 -14.07
N GLY A 141 -1.40 -6.52 -12.91
CA GLY A 141 -2.81 -6.69 -12.55
C GLY A 141 -3.73 -5.60 -13.07
N LYS A 142 -3.20 -4.56 -13.71
CA LYS A 142 -3.96 -3.36 -14.13
C LYS A 142 -4.82 -2.81 -12.99
N ILE A 143 -4.23 -2.75 -11.78
CA ILE A 143 -4.93 -2.34 -10.57
C ILE A 143 -5.06 -0.81 -10.59
N LYS A 144 -6.29 -0.29 -10.62
CA LYS A 144 -6.50 1.14 -10.40
C LYS A 144 -5.99 1.50 -9.02
N THR A 145 -4.99 2.38 -8.97
CA THR A 145 -4.30 2.76 -7.76
C THR A 145 -4.38 4.26 -7.55
N VAL A 146 -4.67 4.67 -6.32
CA VAL A 146 -4.79 6.08 -5.97
C VAL A 146 -3.82 6.41 -4.84
N ILE A 147 -3.06 7.48 -4.99
CA ILE A 147 -2.12 7.98 -4.01
C ILE A 147 -2.65 9.29 -3.45
N ILE A 148 -2.86 9.37 -2.16
CA ILE A 148 -3.48 10.51 -1.46
C ILE A 148 -2.72 10.87 -0.19
N LYS A 149 -2.77 12.17 0.19
CA LYS A 149 -2.00 12.64 1.35
C LYS A 149 -2.69 12.46 2.70
N ASN A 150 -4.01 12.59 2.75
CA ASN A 150 -4.73 12.72 4.03
C ASN A 150 -6.13 12.13 3.96
N ILE A 151 -6.75 12.00 5.13
CA ILE A 151 -8.10 11.44 5.28
C ILE A 151 -9.17 12.31 4.59
N GLY A 152 -8.99 13.63 4.50
CA GLY A 152 -9.91 14.51 3.79
C GLY A 152 -9.99 14.17 2.30
N GLU A 153 -8.84 13.97 1.66
CA GLU A 153 -8.77 13.55 0.26
C GLU A 153 -9.27 12.11 0.07
N LEU A 154 -9.01 11.22 1.02
CA LEU A 154 -9.58 9.87 1.02
C LEU A 154 -11.12 9.92 1.07
N ASN A 155 -11.69 10.73 1.96
CA ASN A 155 -13.15 10.91 2.04
C ASN A 155 -13.74 11.49 0.76
N ASN A 156 -13.04 12.47 0.14
CA ASN A 156 -13.44 13.01 -1.17
C ASN A 156 -13.43 11.93 -2.25
N PHE A 157 -12.35 11.13 -2.33
CA PHE A 157 -12.25 10.02 -3.26
C PHE A 157 -13.38 8.99 -3.08
N LEU A 158 -13.61 8.53 -1.85
CA LEU A 158 -14.66 7.55 -1.54
C LEU A 158 -16.07 8.09 -1.87
N LYS A 159 -16.30 9.39 -1.71
CA LYS A 159 -17.56 10.06 -2.07
C LYS A 159 -17.62 10.48 -3.55
N ARG A 160 -16.66 10.05 -4.37
CA ARG A 160 -16.56 10.41 -5.81
C ARG A 160 -16.55 11.92 -6.07
N LYS A 161 -16.03 12.69 -5.12
CA LYS A 161 -15.80 14.13 -5.25
C LYS A 161 -14.41 14.42 -5.83
N LYS A 162 -14.18 15.66 -6.27
CA LYS A 162 -12.83 16.12 -6.67
C LYS A 162 -11.88 16.01 -5.48
N PHE A 163 -10.72 15.42 -5.67
CA PHE A 163 -9.68 15.24 -4.66
C PHE A 163 -8.31 15.59 -5.22
N ILE A 164 -7.34 15.83 -4.32
CA ILE A 164 -5.93 16.02 -4.67
C ILE A 164 -5.18 14.72 -4.42
N GLY A 165 -4.69 14.11 -5.49
CA GLY A 165 -3.97 12.85 -5.46
C GLY A 165 -3.48 12.46 -6.84
N THR A 166 -2.82 11.31 -6.95
CA THR A 166 -2.44 10.71 -8.23
C THR A 166 -3.29 9.48 -8.49
N VAL A 167 -3.87 9.39 -9.69
CA VAL A 167 -4.57 8.20 -10.17
C VAL A 167 -3.66 7.46 -11.15
N ILE A 168 -3.43 6.18 -10.90
CA ILE A 168 -2.65 5.27 -11.75
C ILE A 168 -3.64 4.34 -12.43
N GLU A 169 -3.88 4.53 -13.72
CA GLU A 169 -4.85 3.77 -14.53
C GLU A 169 -4.61 3.96 -16.03
N GLY A 170 -5.10 3.06 -16.89
CA GLY A 170 -5.13 3.22 -18.36
C GLY A 170 -3.99 2.61 -19.14
#